data_cc22b75b1c2498a858f3966404b58163
#
_entry.id   cc22b75b1c2498a858f3966404b58163
#
_cell.length_a   1.000
_cell.length_b   1.000
_cell.length_c   1.000
_cell.angle_alpha   90.00
_cell.angle_beta   90.00
_cell.angle_gamma   90.00
#
_symmetry.space_group_name_H-M   'P 1'
#
loop_
_entity.id
_entity.type
_entity.pdbx_description
1 polymer ?
#
loop_
_entity_poly.entity_id
_entity_poly.type
_entity_poly.pdbx_seq_one_letter_code
_entity_poly.pdbx_strand_id
1 'polypeptide(L)'
;MTTAILIANLFITPVLMSLKYQIPTLLVYSRLLLGFLIVIVTLLQPQLFPIYTVVFLTLGLISDIFDGIIARYLGVSNEKLRRLDSNIDQIFFICAIVSIYLQQPHFFQQYIWPILILILFEVAIYIVSWIKFRKEVATHSIGAKIWTLFLFALLVQVTLTGQSQILFWIVFWLGILTRTEIIAIILVLKQWQNDVPSLKQAFRICKGLPVQQNRLFNG
;
A
#
# COMPACT_ATOMS: atom_id res chain seq x y z
N MET A 1 -39.50 -31.90 4.97
CA MET A 1 -38.82 -30.65 5.44
C MET A 1 -37.32 -30.82 5.61
N THR A 2 -36.83 -31.99 5.99
CA THR A 2 -35.41 -32.30 6.28
C THR A 2 -34.50 -32.36 5.06
N THR A 3 -34.99 -32.90 3.92
CA THR A 3 -34.22 -33.06 2.68
C THR A 3 -33.94 -31.75 1.95
N ALA A 4 -34.85 -30.79 1.96
CA ALA A 4 -34.64 -29.46 1.36
C ALA A 4 -33.59 -28.64 2.10
N ILE A 5 -33.54 -28.75 3.43
CA ILE A 5 -32.51 -28.08 4.27
C ILE A 5 -31.14 -28.73 4.05
N LEU A 6 -31.07 -30.04 3.85
CA LEU A 6 -29.82 -30.76 3.57
C LEU A 6 -29.24 -30.36 2.19
N ILE A 7 -30.11 -30.28 1.18
CA ILE A 7 -29.72 -29.86 -0.18
C ILE A 7 -29.30 -28.35 -0.20
N ALA A 8 -30.03 -27.49 0.50
CA ALA A 8 -29.65 -26.07 0.64
C ALA A 8 -28.27 -25.92 1.31
N ASN A 9 -28.01 -26.68 2.39
CA ASN A 9 -26.70 -26.67 3.04
C ASN A 9 -25.58 -27.27 2.15
N LEU A 10 -25.88 -28.23 1.29
CA LEU A 10 -24.88 -28.86 0.41
C LEU A 10 -24.40 -27.91 -0.71
N PHE A 11 -25.25 -27.00 -1.20
CA PHE A 11 -24.93 -26.06 -2.26
C PHE A 11 -24.60 -24.65 -1.75
N ILE A 12 -25.25 -24.18 -0.70
CA ILE A 12 -25.08 -22.82 -0.17
C ILE A 12 -23.78 -22.71 0.64
N THR A 13 -23.42 -23.72 1.44
CA THR A 13 -22.18 -23.68 2.25
C THR A 13 -20.90 -23.58 1.42
N PRO A 14 -20.67 -24.36 0.34
CA PRO A 14 -19.46 -24.22 -0.46
C PRO A 14 -19.40 -22.89 -1.24
N VAL A 15 -20.55 -22.37 -1.68
CA VAL A 15 -20.62 -21.05 -2.34
C VAL A 15 -20.32 -19.94 -1.36
N LEU A 16 -20.89 -19.96 -0.16
CA LEU A 16 -20.61 -18.98 0.90
C LEU A 16 -19.15 -19.09 1.39
N MET A 17 -18.59 -20.29 1.48
CA MET A 17 -17.17 -20.48 1.77
C MET A 17 -16.29 -19.87 0.67
N SER A 18 -16.58 -20.16 -0.60
CA SER A 18 -15.85 -19.56 -1.73
C SER A 18 -15.90 -18.04 -1.73
N LEU A 19 -17.08 -17.44 -1.51
CA LEU A 19 -17.25 -15.99 -1.37
C LEU A 19 -16.43 -15.40 -0.20
N LYS A 20 -16.41 -16.09 0.94
CA LYS A 20 -15.66 -15.66 2.12
C LYS A 20 -14.14 -15.51 1.84
N TYR A 21 -13.58 -16.42 1.06
CA TYR A 21 -12.17 -16.37 0.66
C TYR A 21 -11.88 -15.31 -0.40
N GLN A 22 -12.89 -14.77 -1.08
CA GLN A 22 -12.74 -13.71 -2.08
C GLN A 22 -12.83 -12.29 -1.47
N ILE A 23 -13.31 -12.13 -0.23
CA ILE A 23 -13.48 -10.82 0.42
C ILE A 23 -12.20 -9.96 0.39
N PRO A 24 -11.00 -10.46 0.78
CA PRO A 24 -9.79 -9.65 0.71
C PRO A 24 -9.49 -9.17 -0.71
N THR A 25 -9.65 -10.03 -1.69
CA THR A 25 -9.43 -9.69 -3.10
C THR A 25 -10.41 -8.62 -3.60
N LEU A 26 -11.68 -8.69 -3.18
CA LEU A 26 -12.69 -7.68 -3.52
C LEU A 26 -12.37 -6.32 -2.89
N LEU A 27 -11.87 -6.29 -1.65
CA LEU A 27 -11.43 -5.08 -0.98
C LEU A 27 -10.22 -4.45 -1.71
N VAL A 28 -9.28 -5.26 -2.16
CA VAL A 28 -8.15 -4.80 -2.97
C VAL A 28 -8.66 -4.15 -4.28
N TYR A 29 -9.56 -4.80 -5.03
CA TYR A 29 -10.12 -4.22 -6.25
C TYR A 29 -11.00 -2.99 -5.99
N SER A 30 -11.66 -2.88 -4.83
CA SER A 30 -12.41 -1.68 -4.48
C SER A 30 -11.52 -0.44 -4.42
N ARG A 31 -10.27 -0.56 -3.96
CA ARG A 31 -9.29 0.53 -3.98
C ARG A 31 -8.93 0.97 -5.40
N LEU A 32 -8.79 0.03 -6.32
CA LEU A 32 -8.57 0.38 -7.73
C LEU A 32 -9.73 1.21 -8.28
N LEU A 33 -10.96 0.80 -8.00
CA LEU A 33 -12.16 1.56 -8.39
C LEU A 33 -12.17 2.95 -7.74
N LEU A 34 -11.92 3.04 -6.43
CA LEU A 34 -11.86 4.32 -5.72
C LEU A 34 -10.79 5.25 -6.31
N GLY A 35 -9.62 4.72 -6.68
CA GLY A 35 -8.55 5.49 -7.33
C GLY A 35 -9.03 6.13 -8.64
N PHE A 36 -9.66 5.37 -9.52
CA PHE A 36 -10.21 5.93 -10.77
C PHE A 36 -11.36 6.91 -10.50
N LEU A 37 -12.22 6.63 -9.51
CA LEU A 37 -13.29 7.54 -9.14
C LEU A 37 -12.76 8.89 -8.63
N ILE A 38 -11.66 8.93 -7.87
CA ILE A 38 -11.02 10.19 -7.46
C ILE A 38 -10.70 11.04 -8.69
N VAL A 39 -10.05 10.47 -9.72
CA VAL A 39 -9.68 11.20 -10.93
C VAL A 39 -10.93 11.67 -11.71
N ILE A 40 -11.89 10.78 -11.94
CA ILE A 40 -13.10 11.08 -12.70
C ILE A 40 -13.88 12.20 -12.02
N VAL A 41 -14.12 12.10 -10.70
CA VAL A 41 -14.88 13.11 -9.98
C VAL A 41 -14.13 14.44 -9.92
N THR A 42 -12.80 14.43 -9.80
CA THR A 42 -11.98 15.64 -9.85
C THR A 42 -12.14 16.38 -11.18
N LEU A 43 -12.23 15.66 -12.30
CA LEU A 43 -12.40 16.24 -13.63
C LEU A 43 -13.83 16.73 -13.89
N LEU A 44 -14.84 16.00 -13.41
CA LEU A 44 -16.25 16.31 -13.67
C LEU A 44 -16.82 17.32 -12.67
N GLN A 45 -16.37 17.31 -11.43
CA GLN A 45 -16.90 18.10 -10.32
C GLN A 45 -15.78 18.74 -9.48
N PRO A 46 -14.95 19.64 -10.05
CA PRO A 46 -13.80 20.21 -9.35
C PRO A 46 -14.17 20.98 -8.09
N GLN A 47 -15.38 21.52 -7.98
CA GLN A 47 -15.85 22.24 -6.80
C GLN A 47 -15.99 21.33 -5.56
N LEU A 48 -16.27 20.05 -5.76
CA LEU A 48 -16.45 19.08 -4.70
C LEU A 48 -15.17 18.25 -4.45
N PHE A 49 -14.09 18.55 -5.17
CA PHE A 49 -12.80 17.85 -5.11
C PHE A 49 -12.32 17.58 -3.67
N PRO A 50 -12.29 18.55 -2.72
CA PRO A 50 -11.74 18.27 -1.40
C PRO A 50 -12.54 17.20 -0.64
N ILE A 51 -13.86 17.23 -0.75
CA ILE A 51 -14.75 16.30 -0.04
C ILE A 51 -14.57 14.88 -0.60
N TYR A 52 -14.70 14.69 -1.90
CA TYR A 52 -14.59 13.36 -2.50
C TYR A 52 -13.21 12.76 -2.34
N THR A 53 -12.17 13.56 -2.52
CA THR A 53 -10.80 13.06 -2.40
C THR A 53 -10.51 12.59 -0.98
N VAL A 54 -10.89 13.35 0.05
CA VAL A 54 -10.71 12.93 1.44
C VAL A 54 -11.53 11.68 1.77
N VAL A 55 -12.79 11.63 1.33
CA VAL A 55 -13.65 10.45 1.55
C VAL A 55 -13.05 9.20 0.90
N PHE A 56 -12.66 9.29 -0.38
CA PHE A 56 -12.14 8.14 -1.10
C PHE A 56 -10.75 7.72 -0.61
N LEU A 57 -9.87 8.67 -0.23
CA LEU A 57 -8.60 8.37 0.42
C LEU A 57 -8.83 7.62 1.74
N THR A 58 -9.79 8.08 2.55
CA THR A 58 -10.11 7.44 3.83
C THR A 58 -10.69 6.04 3.64
N LEU A 59 -11.61 5.86 2.70
CA LEU A 59 -12.17 4.55 2.36
C LEU A 59 -11.10 3.60 1.82
N GLY A 60 -10.16 4.11 1.01
CA GLY A 60 -9.02 3.33 0.52
C GLY A 60 -8.13 2.84 1.64
N LEU A 61 -7.77 3.72 2.59
CA LEU A 61 -6.96 3.34 3.75
C LEU A 61 -7.68 2.33 4.66
N ILE A 62 -8.97 2.53 4.89
CA ILE A 62 -9.79 1.59 5.67
C ILE A 62 -9.83 0.22 4.97
N SER A 63 -10.04 0.20 3.66
CA SER A 63 -10.06 -1.02 2.86
C SER A 63 -8.74 -1.79 2.96
N ASP A 64 -7.58 -1.09 2.90
CA ASP A 64 -6.24 -1.66 3.05
C ASP A 64 -6.01 -2.31 4.41
N ILE A 65 -6.45 -1.64 5.49
CA ILE A 65 -6.34 -2.19 6.84
C ILE A 65 -7.18 -3.46 6.98
N PHE A 66 -8.43 -3.43 6.47
CA PHE A 66 -9.36 -4.55 6.64
C PHE A 66 -9.01 -5.75 5.77
N ASP A 67 -8.58 -5.56 4.52
CA ASP A 67 -8.22 -6.70 3.66
C ASP A 67 -7.04 -7.48 4.24
N GLY A 68 -6.01 -6.80 4.76
CA GLY A 68 -4.89 -7.43 5.43
C GLY A 68 -5.28 -8.19 6.69
N ILE A 69 -6.20 -7.65 7.51
CA ILE A 69 -6.70 -8.34 8.71
C ILE A 69 -7.51 -9.56 8.32
N ILE A 70 -8.44 -9.42 7.38
CA ILE A 70 -9.33 -10.49 6.93
C ILE A 70 -8.54 -11.60 6.22
N ALA A 71 -7.56 -11.24 5.37
CA ALA A 71 -6.71 -12.22 4.68
C ALA A 71 -5.92 -13.10 5.67
N ARG A 72 -5.39 -12.50 6.74
CA ARG A 72 -4.70 -13.24 7.80
C ARG A 72 -5.66 -14.09 8.62
N TYR A 73 -6.81 -13.55 8.99
CA TYR A 73 -7.82 -14.26 9.77
C TYR A 73 -8.36 -15.48 9.03
N LEU A 74 -8.56 -15.36 7.71
CA LEU A 74 -9.06 -16.46 6.86
C LEU A 74 -7.95 -17.40 6.38
N GLY A 75 -6.67 -17.11 6.65
CA GLY A 75 -5.54 -17.91 6.19
C GLY A 75 -5.32 -17.90 4.67
N VAL A 76 -5.86 -16.90 3.95
CA VAL A 76 -5.73 -16.77 2.49
C VAL A 76 -4.61 -15.84 2.05
N SER A 77 -3.87 -15.28 3.00
CA SER A 77 -2.72 -14.42 2.72
C SER A 77 -1.63 -15.21 2.01
N ASN A 78 -1.46 -14.97 0.71
CA ASN A 78 -0.45 -15.59 -0.14
C ASN A 78 0.35 -14.53 -0.89
N GLU A 79 1.47 -14.94 -1.49
CA GLU A 79 2.37 -14.02 -2.22
C GLU A 79 1.66 -13.30 -3.37
N LYS A 80 0.77 -13.97 -4.10
CA LYS A 80 0.04 -13.37 -5.24
C LYS A 80 -0.90 -12.27 -4.78
N LEU A 81 -1.64 -12.49 -3.67
CA LEU A 81 -2.55 -11.49 -3.11
C LEU A 81 -1.77 -10.27 -2.60
N ARG A 82 -0.64 -10.47 -1.92
CA ARG A 82 0.21 -9.37 -1.43
C ARG A 82 0.82 -8.54 -2.56
N ARG A 83 1.22 -9.16 -3.67
CA ARG A 83 1.70 -8.43 -4.86
C ARG A 83 0.58 -7.63 -5.51
N LEU A 84 -0.60 -8.24 -5.66
CA LEU A 84 -1.77 -7.56 -6.20
C LEU A 84 -2.12 -6.33 -5.34
N ASP A 85 -2.15 -6.50 -4.03
CA ASP A 85 -2.38 -5.47 -3.03
C ASP A 85 -1.41 -4.31 -3.18
N SER A 86 -0.11 -4.58 -3.15
CA SER A 86 0.94 -3.56 -3.32
C SER A 86 0.83 -2.80 -4.65
N ASN A 87 0.54 -3.50 -5.75
CA ASN A 87 0.41 -2.86 -7.07
C ASN A 87 -0.83 -1.95 -7.14
N ILE A 88 -1.95 -2.39 -6.57
CA ILE A 88 -3.18 -1.60 -6.54
C ILE A 88 -3.04 -0.40 -5.64
N ASP A 89 -2.35 -0.51 -4.50
CA ASP A 89 -2.03 0.62 -3.64
C ASP A 89 -1.22 1.68 -4.37
N GLN A 90 -0.20 1.28 -5.11
CA GLN A 90 0.57 2.22 -5.92
C GLN A 90 -0.31 2.98 -6.92
N ILE A 91 -1.18 2.26 -7.65
CA ILE A 91 -2.10 2.88 -8.62
C ILE A 91 -3.06 3.83 -7.89
N PHE A 92 -3.62 3.42 -6.76
CA PHE A 92 -4.53 4.23 -5.96
C PHE A 92 -3.88 5.55 -5.51
N PHE A 93 -2.68 5.49 -4.93
CA PHE A 93 -1.95 6.70 -4.51
C PHE A 93 -1.53 7.57 -5.70
N ILE A 94 -1.16 6.99 -6.84
CA ILE A 94 -0.86 7.75 -8.07
C ILE A 94 -2.11 8.49 -8.54
N CYS A 95 -3.28 7.85 -8.58
CA CYS A 95 -4.55 8.49 -8.94
C CYS A 95 -4.88 9.66 -8.00
N ALA A 96 -4.69 9.49 -6.69
CA ALA A 96 -4.89 10.53 -5.70
C ALA A 96 -3.92 11.71 -5.92
N ILE A 97 -2.63 11.44 -6.13
CA ILE A 97 -1.60 12.46 -6.37
C ILE A 97 -1.92 13.23 -7.67
N VAL A 98 -2.30 12.54 -8.75
CA VAL A 98 -2.69 13.18 -10.02
C VAL A 98 -3.89 14.11 -9.82
N SER A 99 -4.91 13.68 -9.08
CA SER A 99 -6.09 14.49 -8.78
C SER A 99 -5.74 15.73 -7.97
N ILE A 100 -4.88 15.57 -6.95
CA ILE A 100 -4.40 16.69 -6.13
C ILE A 100 -3.55 17.64 -6.98
N TYR A 101 -2.70 17.13 -7.86
CA TYR A 101 -1.88 17.95 -8.78
C TYR A 101 -2.75 18.80 -9.70
N LEU A 102 -3.83 18.26 -10.25
CA LEU A 102 -4.76 18.99 -11.12
C LEU A 102 -5.43 20.18 -10.42
N GLN A 103 -5.67 20.07 -9.11
CA GLN A 103 -6.37 21.10 -8.33
C GLN A 103 -5.44 22.01 -7.54
N GLN A 104 -4.27 21.49 -7.15
CA GLN A 104 -3.29 22.19 -6.30
C GLN A 104 -1.87 22.17 -6.90
N PRO A 105 -1.67 22.63 -8.17
CA PRO A 105 -0.40 22.51 -8.86
C PRO A 105 0.74 23.30 -8.16
N HIS A 106 0.42 24.38 -7.46
CA HIS A 106 1.40 25.21 -6.75
C HIS A 106 2.16 24.43 -5.68
N PHE A 107 1.49 23.53 -4.96
CA PHE A 107 2.16 22.67 -3.98
C PHE A 107 3.27 21.84 -4.63
N PHE A 108 2.98 21.21 -5.76
CA PHE A 108 3.95 20.36 -6.47
C PHE A 108 5.09 21.18 -7.09
N GLN A 109 4.80 22.37 -7.62
CA GLN A 109 5.82 23.28 -8.15
C GLN A 109 6.79 23.73 -7.05
N GLN A 110 6.28 24.03 -5.86
CA GLN A 110 7.09 24.43 -4.71
C GLN A 110 8.05 23.33 -4.26
N TYR A 111 7.61 22.06 -4.30
CA TYR A 111 8.36 20.92 -3.77
C TYR A 111 8.90 19.98 -4.86
N ILE A 112 9.00 20.44 -6.10
CA ILE A 112 9.35 19.57 -7.25
C ILE A 112 10.68 18.84 -7.03
N TRP A 113 11.73 19.51 -6.55
CA TRP A 113 13.03 18.90 -6.36
C TRP A 113 13.04 17.83 -5.26
N PRO A 114 12.50 18.05 -4.05
CA PRO A 114 12.33 16.98 -3.06
C PRO A 114 11.50 15.79 -3.57
N ILE A 115 10.42 16.04 -4.32
CA ILE A 115 9.58 14.98 -4.90
C ILE A 115 10.40 14.15 -5.91
N LEU A 116 11.16 14.79 -6.79
CA LEU A 116 12.03 14.09 -7.75
C LEU A 116 13.10 13.25 -7.04
N ILE A 117 13.67 13.73 -5.93
CA ILE A 117 14.61 12.95 -5.11
C ILE A 117 13.92 11.69 -4.55
N LEU A 118 12.68 11.80 -4.02
CA LEU A 118 11.95 10.62 -3.54
C LEU A 118 11.68 9.61 -4.65
N ILE A 119 11.29 10.09 -5.84
CA ILE A 119 11.08 9.23 -7.01
C ILE A 119 12.39 8.55 -7.43
N LEU A 120 13.52 9.27 -7.41
CA LEU A 120 14.83 8.71 -7.72
C LEU A 120 15.21 7.57 -6.75
N PHE A 121 14.96 7.76 -5.45
CA PHE A 121 15.19 6.70 -4.45
C PHE A 121 14.26 5.50 -4.67
N GLU A 122 13.00 5.72 -5.05
CA GLU A 122 12.07 4.64 -5.41
C GLU A 122 12.58 3.85 -6.60
N VAL A 123 12.96 4.52 -7.68
CA VAL A 123 13.54 3.87 -8.87
C VAL A 123 14.83 3.12 -8.53
N ALA A 124 15.69 3.69 -7.67
CA ALA A 124 16.91 3.04 -7.22
C ALA A 124 16.64 1.70 -6.50
N ILE A 125 15.58 1.60 -5.69
CA ILE A 125 15.18 0.34 -5.04
C ILE A 125 14.88 -0.74 -6.09
N TYR A 126 14.10 -0.42 -7.13
CA TYR A 126 13.77 -1.37 -8.21
C TYR A 126 15.02 -1.78 -8.98
N ILE A 127 15.90 -0.84 -9.32
CA ILE A 127 17.16 -1.11 -10.03
C ILE A 127 18.04 -2.04 -9.19
N VAL A 128 18.25 -1.74 -7.90
CA VAL A 128 19.11 -2.56 -7.01
C VAL A 128 18.54 -3.97 -6.85
N SER A 129 17.23 -4.10 -6.68
CA SER A 129 16.58 -5.42 -6.60
C SER A 129 16.72 -6.22 -7.88
N TRP A 130 16.52 -5.56 -9.03
CA TRP A 130 16.64 -6.22 -10.34
C TRP A 130 18.07 -6.66 -10.64
N ILE A 131 19.05 -5.81 -10.37
CA ILE A 131 20.47 -6.15 -10.59
C ILE A 131 20.87 -7.34 -9.73
N LYS A 132 20.44 -7.36 -8.45
CA LYS A 132 20.89 -8.36 -7.48
C LYS A 132 20.13 -9.68 -7.59
N PHE A 133 18.82 -9.63 -7.73
CA PHE A 133 17.95 -10.82 -7.61
C PHE A 133 17.19 -11.17 -8.89
N ARG A 134 17.18 -10.30 -9.90
CA ARG A 134 16.35 -10.42 -11.11
C ARG A 134 14.86 -10.60 -10.78
N LYS A 135 14.42 -9.99 -9.67
CA LYS A 135 13.06 -10.05 -9.14
C LYS A 135 12.60 -8.69 -8.66
N GLU A 136 11.29 -8.52 -8.61
CA GLU A 136 10.64 -7.33 -8.06
C GLU A 136 10.93 -7.18 -6.56
N VAL A 137 10.75 -5.95 -6.07
CA VAL A 137 10.87 -5.64 -4.64
C VAL A 137 9.66 -6.23 -3.92
N ALA A 138 9.91 -7.03 -2.91
CA ALA A 138 8.87 -7.62 -2.06
C ALA A 138 9.12 -7.32 -0.57
N THR A 139 9.87 -6.27 -0.29
CA THR A 139 10.25 -5.90 1.07
C THR A 139 9.24 -4.90 1.62
N HIS A 140 8.34 -5.38 2.49
CA HIS A 140 7.41 -4.55 3.24
C HIS A 140 7.99 -4.21 4.60
N SER A 141 8.83 -3.15 4.67
CA SER A 141 9.38 -2.72 5.96
C SER A 141 8.31 -2.03 6.82
N ILE A 142 8.45 -2.14 8.13
CA ILE A 142 7.58 -1.43 9.09
C ILE A 142 7.67 0.08 8.86
N GLY A 143 8.87 0.59 8.56
CA GLY A 143 9.07 1.99 8.22
C GLY A 143 8.24 2.44 7.01
N ALA A 144 8.16 1.61 5.96
CA ALA A 144 7.33 1.92 4.79
C ALA A 144 5.85 2.06 5.14
N LYS A 145 5.31 1.20 6.01
CA LYS A 145 3.91 1.30 6.48
C LYS A 145 3.66 2.59 7.25
N ILE A 146 4.58 2.98 8.13
CA ILE A 146 4.50 4.25 8.86
C ILE A 146 4.56 5.43 7.88
N TRP A 147 5.46 5.38 6.91
CA TRP A 147 5.56 6.41 5.87
C TRP A 147 4.26 6.56 5.07
N THR A 148 3.58 5.47 4.72
CA THR A 148 2.29 5.50 4.01
C THR A 148 1.21 6.23 4.82
N LEU A 149 1.17 6.06 6.15
CA LEU A 149 0.23 6.80 7.01
C LEU A 149 0.52 8.31 7.02
N PHE A 150 1.79 8.71 7.09
CA PHE A 150 2.17 10.12 6.99
C PHE A 150 1.91 10.68 5.59
N LEU A 151 2.13 9.91 4.53
CA LEU A 151 1.77 10.29 3.17
C LEU A 151 0.26 10.51 3.05
N PHE A 152 -0.57 9.61 3.58
CA PHE A 152 -2.02 9.78 3.62
C PHE A 152 -2.40 11.10 4.30
N ALA A 153 -1.86 11.38 5.48
CA ALA A 153 -2.13 12.62 6.21
C ALA A 153 -1.70 13.86 5.40
N LEU A 154 -0.55 13.79 4.72
CA LEU A 154 -0.08 14.85 3.82
C LEU A 154 -1.06 15.09 2.67
N LEU A 155 -1.50 14.03 1.99
CA LEU A 155 -2.43 14.14 0.87
C LEU A 155 -3.77 14.73 1.31
N VAL A 156 -4.30 14.33 2.48
CA VAL A 156 -5.50 14.92 3.08
C VAL A 156 -5.30 16.40 3.37
N GLN A 157 -4.19 16.78 4.01
CA GLN A 157 -3.93 18.18 4.33
C GLN A 157 -3.79 19.04 3.07
N VAL A 158 -3.03 18.60 2.07
CA VAL A 158 -2.88 19.33 0.80
C VAL A 158 -4.22 19.44 0.07
N THR A 159 -5.04 18.39 0.09
CA THR A 159 -6.39 18.41 -0.49
C THR A 159 -7.27 19.49 0.13
N LEU A 160 -7.22 19.65 1.46
CA LEU A 160 -8.08 20.57 2.20
C LEU A 160 -7.57 22.02 2.19
N THR A 161 -6.25 22.23 2.23
CA THR A 161 -5.65 23.54 2.46
C THR A 161 -4.80 24.06 1.29
N GLY A 162 -4.49 23.21 0.32
CA GLY A 162 -3.56 23.51 -0.77
C GLY A 162 -2.10 23.61 -0.35
N GLN A 163 -1.79 23.47 0.93
CA GLN A 163 -0.45 23.68 1.50
C GLN A 163 -0.14 22.67 2.61
N SER A 164 1.15 22.34 2.75
CA SER A 164 1.62 21.54 3.89
C SER A 164 3.14 21.62 3.96
N GLN A 165 3.67 22.50 4.79
CA GLN A 165 5.12 22.66 4.93
C GLN A 165 5.72 21.64 5.90
N ILE A 166 5.24 21.60 7.13
CA ILE A 166 5.81 20.75 8.19
C ILE A 166 5.63 19.26 7.85
N LEU A 167 4.40 18.86 7.52
CA LEU A 167 4.10 17.47 7.24
C LEU A 167 4.80 16.98 5.96
N PHE A 168 4.97 17.86 4.96
CA PHE A 168 5.76 17.55 3.77
C PHE A 168 7.20 17.16 4.13
N TRP A 169 7.89 17.95 4.94
CA TRP A 169 9.26 17.65 5.33
C TRP A 169 9.37 16.41 6.20
N ILE A 170 8.38 16.13 7.04
CA ILE A 170 8.31 14.85 7.78
C ILE A 170 8.21 13.68 6.80
N VAL A 171 7.29 13.74 5.83
CA VAL A 171 7.10 12.69 4.81
C VAL A 171 8.36 12.54 3.95
N PHE A 172 9.00 13.64 3.58
CA PHE A 172 10.23 13.61 2.79
C PHE A 172 11.36 12.87 3.52
N TRP A 173 11.71 13.30 4.73
CA TRP A 173 12.82 12.69 5.48
C TRP A 173 12.52 11.25 5.89
N LEU A 174 11.32 10.97 6.31
CA LEU A 174 10.87 9.59 6.60
C LEU A 174 10.90 8.74 5.33
N GLY A 175 10.56 9.32 4.19
CA GLY A 175 10.64 8.66 2.89
C GLY A 175 12.07 8.30 2.49
N ILE A 176 13.03 9.21 2.64
CA ILE A 176 14.46 8.95 2.40
C ILE A 176 14.97 7.85 3.33
N LEU A 177 14.66 7.94 4.62
CA LEU A 177 15.09 6.97 5.62
C LEU A 177 14.58 5.55 5.31
N THR A 178 13.29 5.43 5.01
CA THR A 178 12.68 4.12 4.72
C THR A 178 13.20 3.51 3.43
N ARG A 179 13.41 4.30 2.39
CA ARG A 179 13.96 3.82 1.11
C ARG A 179 15.42 3.39 1.24
N THR A 180 16.21 4.15 2.01
CA THR A 180 17.59 3.77 2.35
C THR A 180 17.62 2.46 3.14
N GLU A 181 16.71 2.26 4.10
CA GLU A 181 16.57 0.99 4.82
C GLU A 181 16.24 -0.16 3.86
N ILE A 182 15.30 0.01 2.93
CA ILE A 182 14.93 -1.02 1.95
C ILE A 182 16.13 -1.38 1.07
N ILE A 183 16.87 -0.40 0.56
CA ILE A 183 18.10 -0.64 -0.22
C ILE A 183 19.11 -1.43 0.61
N ALA A 184 19.32 -1.04 1.87
CA ALA A 184 20.24 -1.75 2.76
C ALA A 184 19.78 -3.19 3.02
N ILE A 185 18.48 -3.44 3.22
CA ILE A 185 17.92 -4.79 3.35
C ILE A 185 18.23 -5.62 2.10
N ILE A 186 17.96 -5.08 0.89
CA ILE A 186 18.23 -5.77 -0.37
C ILE A 186 19.72 -6.08 -0.49
N LEU A 187 20.60 -5.16 -0.14
CA LEU A 187 22.06 -5.35 -0.22
C LEU A 187 22.58 -6.41 0.77
N VAL A 188 22.00 -6.52 1.94
CA VAL A 188 22.39 -7.50 2.96
C VAL A 188 21.91 -8.91 2.62
N LEU A 189 20.70 -9.08 2.11
CA LEU A 189 20.12 -10.39 1.83
C LEU A 189 20.95 -11.16 0.78
N LYS A 190 21.27 -12.43 1.05
CA LYS A 190 21.96 -13.33 0.11
C LYS A 190 21.04 -13.93 -0.95
N GLN A 191 19.78 -14.13 -0.60
CA GLN A 191 18.73 -14.66 -1.47
C GLN A 191 17.51 -13.78 -1.37
N TRP A 192 16.73 -13.72 -2.46
CA TRP A 192 15.49 -12.97 -2.49
C TRP A 192 14.49 -13.55 -1.48
N GLN A 193 13.91 -12.68 -0.66
CA GLN A 193 12.96 -13.05 0.36
C GLN A 193 11.88 -11.98 0.50
N ASN A 194 10.62 -12.45 0.65
CA ASN A 194 9.47 -11.59 0.91
C ASN A 194 9.43 -11.13 2.37
N ASP A 195 8.77 -10.00 2.60
CA ASP A 195 8.34 -9.54 3.92
C ASP A 195 9.44 -9.45 4.98
N VAL A 196 10.56 -8.86 4.62
CA VAL A 196 11.63 -8.58 5.59
C VAL A 196 11.30 -7.27 6.31
N PRO A 197 10.91 -7.32 7.60
CA PRO A 197 10.31 -6.17 8.28
C PRO A 197 11.30 -5.07 8.66
N SER A 198 12.61 -5.38 8.73
CA SER A 198 13.64 -4.41 9.09
C SER A 198 15.05 -4.92 8.73
N LEU A 199 16.01 -3.99 8.67
CA LEU A 199 17.42 -4.31 8.44
C LEU A 199 17.98 -5.29 9.49
N LYS A 200 17.56 -5.18 10.76
CA LYS A 200 17.94 -6.12 11.82
C LYS A 200 17.51 -7.56 11.50
N GLN A 201 16.31 -7.74 10.93
CA GLN A 201 15.83 -9.05 10.55
C GLN A 201 16.57 -9.60 9.30
N ALA A 202 16.93 -8.72 8.35
CA ALA A 202 17.77 -9.12 7.22
C ALA A 202 19.12 -9.74 7.68
N PHE A 203 19.78 -9.13 8.66
CA PHE A 203 21.01 -9.70 9.24
C PHE A 203 20.77 -11.04 9.94
N ARG A 204 19.63 -11.22 10.64
CA ARG A 204 19.29 -12.50 11.28
C ARG A 204 19.10 -13.60 10.25
N ILE A 205 18.37 -13.29 9.16
CA ILE A 205 18.16 -14.23 8.04
C ILE A 205 19.49 -14.66 7.44
N CYS A 206 20.43 -13.73 7.21
CA CYS A 206 21.75 -14.06 6.70
C CYS A 206 22.58 -14.94 7.64
N LYS A 207 22.29 -14.95 8.93
CA LYS A 207 22.90 -15.82 9.93
C LYS A 207 22.16 -17.15 10.12
N GLY A 208 21.13 -17.44 9.30
CA GLY A 208 20.31 -18.66 9.41
C GLY A 208 19.37 -18.68 10.63
N LEU A 209 19.15 -17.54 11.28
CA LEU A 209 18.25 -17.43 12.42
C LEU A 209 16.80 -17.20 11.94
N PRO A 210 15.79 -17.75 12.63
CA PRO A 210 14.40 -17.55 12.26
C PRO A 210 13.99 -16.07 12.36
N VAL A 211 13.12 -15.65 11.41
CA VAL A 211 12.51 -14.31 11.44
C VAL A 211 11.59 -14.22 12.64
N GLN A 212 11.73 -13.15 13.43
CA GLN A 212 10.77 -12.89 14.50
C GLN A 212 9.49 -12.35 13.88
N GLN A 213 8.43 -13.17 13.93
CA GLN A 213 7.11 -12.77 13.49
C GLN A 213 6.43 -11.91 14.55
N ASN A 214 5.89 -10.79 14.12
CA ASN A 214 5.04 -9.94 14.94
C ASN A 214 3.62 -10.03 14.38
N ARG A 215 2.66 -10.51 15.17
CA ARG A 215 1.26 -10.73 14.74
C ARG A 215 0.59 -9.50 14.12
N LEU A 216 1.03 -8.29 14.45
CA LEU A 216 0.46 -7.04 13.93
C LEU A 216 1.04 -6.64 12.56
N PHE A 217 2.32 -6.97 12.30
CA PHE A 217 3.03 -6.41 11.12
C PHE A 217 3.45 -7.45 10.09
N ASN A 218 3.75 -8.69 10.49
CA ASN A 218 4.30 -9.72 9.59
C ASN A 218 3.97 -11.15 10.05
N GLY A 219 2.91 -11.30 10.83
CA GLY A 219 2.41 -12.60 11.29
C GLY A 219 1.50 -13.26 10.27
#